data_532cf004377bdf60c07359584752ae33
#
_entry.id   532cf004377bdf60c07359584752ae33
#
_cell.length_a   1.000
_cell.length_b   1.000
_cell.length_c   1.000
_cell.angle_alpha   90.00
_cell.angle_beta   90.00
_cell.angle_gamma   90.00
#
_symmetry.space_group_name_H-M   'P 1'
#
loop_
_entity.id
_entity.type
_entity.pdbx_description
1 polymer ?
#
loop_
_entity_poly.entity_id
_entity_poly.type
_entity_poly.pdbx_seq_one_letter_code
_entity_poly.pdbx_strand_id
1 'polypeptide(L)'
;LASSVSLRATPLRAANRRVASKSAVRSAVVAPRAMASQDELKQMTGYKSVDDHVESGMVVGLGTGSTAYFAVERLGQKLKSGELKDIIAIPTSERTREQAESLGIPLCTLNEKSVLDVAIDGADEVDPNLALVKGGGGALLREKMVEVMAKKFVVIVDDSKLCKGLGPGFPLPVEITPFCHMHTLRTIAALPSVAGSEAVLRMGSSSTNKPDGDEIAVTDNGNYIVDLHFKEPIKDVNKAAEELKNTVGVVDHGLFVDMSYQVIIAGKDGIRVAGTGGEPAWW
;
A
#
# COMPACT_ATOMS: atom_id res chain seq x y z
N LEU A 1 31.56 -96.42 -15.72
CA LEU A 1 30.19 -96.91 -15.60
C LEU A 1 29.25 -95.81 -15.96
N ALA A 2 28.87 -95.62 -17.11
CA ALA A 2 27.79 -96.13 -17.91
C ALA A 2 26.42 -95.54 -17.48
N SER A 3 25.82 -95.00 -18.43
CA SER A 3 24.45 -95.02 -18.93
C SER A 3 23.61 -93.83 -18.58
N SER A 4 22.80 -93.28 -19.38
CA SER A 4 22.36 -93.42 -20.77
C SER A 4 21.29 -92.33 -21.01
N VAL A 5 21.26 -91.92 -22.21
CA VAL A 5 20.37 -91.00 -22.91
C VAL A 5 18.88 -91.37 -22.71
N SER A 6 18.01 -90.38 -22.59
CA SER A 6 16.73 -90.38 -23.27
C SER A 6 16.21 -89.01 -23.61
N LEU A 7 16.12 -88.77 -24.91
CA LEU A 7 15.39 -87.69 -25.54
C LEU A 7 13.88 -87.90 -25.44
N ARG A 8 13.12 -86.85 -25.07
CA ARG A 8 11.72 -86.76 -25.53
C ARG A 8 11.41 -85.34 -25.93
N ALA A 9 10.87 -85.26 -27.11
CA ALA A 9 10.50 -84.02 -27.81
C ALA A 9 9.10 -83.54 -27.41
N THR A 10 9.03 -82.17 -27.39
CA THR A 10 7.99 -81.23 -27.83
C THR A 10 6.53 -81.39 -27.39
N PRO A 11 5.76 -80.30 -27.21
CA PRO A 11 5.43 -79.42 -28.32
C PRO A 11 5.41 -77.89 -27.96
N LEU A 12 5.54 -77.09 -29.00
CA LEU A 12 5.31 -75.68 -29.07
C LEU A 12 3.93 -75.25 -28.52
N ARG A 13 3.90 -74.27 -27.67
CA ARG A 13 2.70 -73.54 -27.38
C ARG A 13 2.87 -72.05 -27.75
N ALA A 14 1.88 -71.56 -28.49
CA ALA A 14 1.75 -70.31 -29.13
C ALA A 14 1.95 -69.12 -28.18
N ALA A 15 2.70 -68.08 -28.64
CA ALA A 15 2.86 -66.82 -28.00
C ALA A 15 1.58 -65.99 -28.08
N ASN A 16 0.94 -65.77 -26.96
CA ASN A 16 -0.11 -64.76 -26.84
C ASN A 16 0.54 -63.35 -26.62
N ARG A 17 0.52 -62.59 -27.68
CA ARG A 17 0.84 -61.10 -27.61
C ARG A 17 -0.20 -60.44 -26.75
N ARG A 18 0.17 -60.06 -25.52
CA ARG A 18 -0.59 -59.06 -24.75
C ARG A 18 -0.32 -57.67 -25.34
N VAL A 19 -1.37 -57.09 -25.92
CA VAL A 19 -1.41 -55.70 -26.32
C VAL A 19 -1.37 -54.83 -25.05
N ALA A 20 -0.26 -54.08 -24.88
CA ALA A 20 -0.16 -53.10 -23.82
C ALA A 20 -1.13 -51.95 -24.11
N SER A 21 -2.14 -51.77 -23.29
CA SER A 21 -3.01 -50.62 -23.31
C SER A 21 -2.19 -49.38 -22.94
N LYS A 22 -2.07 -48.42 -23.87
CA LYS A 22 -1.55 -47.09 -23.59
C LYS A 22 -2.53 -46.41 -22.63
N SER A 23 -2.15 -46.29 -21.37
CA SER A 23 -2.85 -45.41 -20.44
C SER A 23 -2.63 -43.98 -20.93
N ALA A 24 -3.71 -43.31 -21.36
CA ALA A 24 -3.71 -41.89 -21.67
C ALA A 24 -3.51 -41.11 -20.37
N VAL A 25 -2.34 -40.51 -20.23
CA VAL A 25 -2.09 -39.49 -19.21
C VAL A 25 -3.00 -38.32 -19.56
N ARG A 26 -4.11 -38.18 -18.85
CA ARG A 26 -4.94 -36.99 -18.90
C ARG A 26 -4.13 -35.86 -18.24
N SER A 27 -3.55 -34.98 -19.04
CA SER A 27 -3.07 -33.72 -18.57
C SER A 27 -4.24 -32.97 -17.92
N ALA A 28 -4.22 -32.86 -16.60
CA ALA A 28 -5.13 -31.99 -15.91
C ALA A 28 -4.82 -30.57 -16.38
N VAL A 29 -5.72 -29.99 -17.16
CA VAL A 29 -5.71 -28.57 -17.46
C VAL A 29 -5.99 -27.89 -16.12
N VAL A 30 -4.95 -27.34 -15.50
CA VAL A 30 -5.10 -26.47 -14.32
C VAL A 30 -5.85 -25.26 -14.84
N ALA A 31 -7.09 -25.09 -14.38
CA ALA A 31 -7.88 -23.90 -14.68
C ALA A 31 -7.05 -22.67 -14.26
N PRO A 32 -7.04 -21.59 -15.06
CA PRO A 32 -6.36 -20.37 -14.67
C PRO A 32 -6.92 -19.93 -13.31
N ARG A 33 -6.03 -19.73 -12.33
CA ARG A 33 -6.39 -19.21 -11.01
C ARG A 33 -7.04 -17.86 -11.26
N ALA A 34 -8.27 -17.64 -10.78
CA ALA A 34 -8.95 -16.37 -10.89
C ALA A 34 -8.00 -15.27 -10.37
N MET A 35 -7.88 -14.17 -11.11
CA MET A 35 -7.08 -13.02 -10.65
C MET A 35 -7.70 -12.51 -9.34
N ALA A 36 -6.86 -12.28 -8.34
CA ALA A 36 -7.31 -11.71 -7.07
C ALA A 36 -8.00 -10.36 -7.32
N SER A 37 -9.09 -10.10 -6.64
CA SER A 37 -9.76 -8.81 -6.67
C SER A 37 -8.87 -7.73 -6.04
N GLN A 38 -9.14 -6.46 -6.34
CA GLN A 38 -8.38 -5.36 -5.75
C GLN A 38 -8.46 -5.35 -4.22
N ASP A 39 -9.61 -5.71 -3.65
CA ASP A 39 -9.78 -5.80 -2.20
C ASP A 39 -9.00 -6.97 -1.60
N GLU A 40 -8.92 -8.11 -2.29
CA GLU A 40 -8.05 -9.21 -1.86
C GLU A 40 -6.58 -8.81 -1.87
N LEU A 41 -6.11 -8.07 -2.88
CA LEU A 41 -4.73 -7.55 -2.93
C LEU A 41 -4.44 -6.60 -1.76
N LYS A 42 -5.35 -5.68 -1.46
CA LYS A 42 -5.24 -4.77 -0.32
C LYS A 42 -5.22 -5.52 1.02
N GLN A 43 -6.09 -6.52 1.17
CA GLN A 43 -6.13 -7.36 2.37
C GLN A 43 -4.81 -8.11 2.56
N MET A 44 -4.27 -8.68 1.48
CA MET A 44 -2.99 -9.40 1.54
C MET A 44 -1.85 -8.52 2.06
N THR A 45 -1.72 -7.28 1.57
CA THR A 45 -0.67 -6.35 2.03
C THR A 45 -0.93 -5.85 3.44
N GLY A 46 -2.17 -5.49 3.75
CA GLY A 46 -2.58 -5.05 5.07
C GLY A 46 -2.33 -6.11 6.15
N TYR A 47 -2.72 -7.35 5.90
CA TYR A 47 -2.51 -8.45 6.85
C TYR A 47 -1.02 -8.75 7.02
N LYS A 48 -0.29 -8.88 5.90
CA LYS A 48 1.14 -9.14 5.93
C LYS A 48 1.92 -8.07 6.69
N SER A 49 1.59 -6.80 6.52
CA SER A 49 2.28 -5.71 7.20
C SER A 49 2.18 -5.82 8.73
N VAL A 50 1.01 -6.17 9.24
CA VAL A 50 0.81 -6.39 10.68
C VAL A 50 1.50 -7.66 11.16
N ASP A 51 1.37 -8.75 10.39
CA ASP A 51 1.96 -10.05 10.76
C ASP A 51 3.48 -10.01 10.81
N ASP A 52 4.13 -9.22 9.93
CA ASP A 52 5.59 -9.13 9.83
C ASP A 52 6.22 -8.06 10.73
N HIS A 53 5.47 -7.00 11.09
CA HIS A 53 6.08 -5.79 11.68
C HIS A 53 5.51 -5.39 13.04
N VAL A 54 4.41 -5.99 13.50
CA VAL A 54 3.81 -5.61 14.78
C VAL A 54 4.03 -6.70 15.82
N GLU A 55 4.62 -6.30 16.95
CA GLU A 55 4.87 -7.15 18.12
C GLU A 55 4.16 -6.58 19.34
N SER A 56 3.89 -7.42 20.34
CA SER A 56 3.27 -6.97 21.59
C SER A 56 4.10 -5.88 22.29
N GLY A 57 3.42 -4.92 22.87
CA GLY A 57 4.04 -3.77 23.56
C GLY A 57 4.38 -2.58 22.68
N MET A 58 4.19 -2.68 21.35
CA MET A 58 4.52 -1.61 20.41
C MET A 58 3.51 -0.45 20.44
N VAL A 59 4.02 0.74 20.06
CA VAL A 59 3.22 1.90 19.66
C VAL A 59 3.11 1.90 18.14
N VAL A 60 1.89 1.83 17.62
CA VAL A 60 1.60 1.60 16.18
C VAL A 60 0.87 2.80 15.57
N GLY A 61 1.40 3.38 14.49
CA GLY A 61 0.70 4.35 13.65
C GLY A 61 -0.27 3.65 12.69
N LEU A 62 -1.53 4.07 12.72
CA LEU A 62 -2.59 3.52 11.89
C LEU A 62 -2.94 4.48 10.76
N GLY A 63 -2.60 4.08 9.55
CA GLY A 63 -2.84 4.84 8.34
C GLY A 63 -4.31 4.99 7.96
N THR A 64 -4.53 5.72 6.88
CA THR A 64 -5.86 6.07 6.36
C THR A 64 -6.05 5.54 4.94
N GLY A 65 -7.24 5.07 4.61
CA GLY A 65 -7.60 4.63 3.27
C GLY A 65 -7.95 3.15 3.17
N SER A 66 -8.35 2.72 1.97
CA SER A 66 -8.92 1.39 1.75
C SER A 66 -7.94 0.25 1.96
N THR A 67 -6.64 0.47 1.79
CA THR A 67 -5.60 -0.54 2.05
C THR A 67 -5.26 -0.58 3.54
N ALA A 68 -5.07 0.60 4.17
CA ALA A 68 -4.82 0.73 5.61
C ALA A 68 -5.96 0.15 6.45
N TYR A 69 -7.20 0.21 5.97
CA TYR A 69 -8.36 -0.41 6.59
C TYR A 69 -8.11 -1.87 6.98
N PHE A 70 -7.50 -2.66 6.09
CA PHE A 70 -7.19 -4.07 6.34
C PHE A 70 -6.06 -4.28 7.35
N ALA A 71 -5.10 -3.36 7.44
CA ALA A 71 -4.09 -3.42 8.48
C ALA A 71 -4.70 -3.16 9.87
N VAL A 72 -5.60 -2.16 9.99
CA VAL A 72 -6.33 -1.87 11.23
C VAL A 72 -7.23 -3.05 11.63
N GLU A 73 -7.92 -3.65 10.65
CA GLU A 73 -8.74 -4.85 10.87
C GLU A 73 -7.89 -6.03 11.40
N ARG A 74 -6.72 -6.30 10.78
CA ARG A 74 -5.82 -7.37 11.20
C ARG A 74 -5.30 -7.16 12.62
N LEU A 75 -4.91 -5.93 12.95
CA LEU A 75 -4.47 -5.58 14.29
C LEU A 75 -5.57 -5.86 15.33
N GLY A 76 -6.80 -5.43 15.04
CA GLY A 76 -7.95 -5.72 15.91
C GLY A 76 -8.21 -7.22 16.10
N GLN A 77 -8.10 -8.02 15.02
CA GLN A 77 -8.22 -9.48 15.09
C GLN A 77 -7.18 -10.10 16.02
N LYS A 78 -5.90 -9.68 15.90
CA LYS A 78 -4.78 -10.23 16.70
C LYS A 78 -4.87 -9.82 18.17
N LEU A 79 -5.35 -8.62 18.46
CA LEU A 79 -5.63 -8.18 19.82
C LEU A 79 -6.79 -8.99 20.44
N LYS A 80 -7.88 -9.16 19.70
CA LYS A 80 -9.04 -9.94 20.15
C LYS A 80 -8.72 -11.41 20.39
N SER A 81 -7.85 -12.00 19.59
CA SER A 81 -7.41 -13.39 19.77
C SER A 81 -6.40 -13.56 20.92
N GLY A 82 -5.81 -12.46 21.42
CA GLY A 82 -4.75 -12.47 22.41
C GLY A 82 -3.37 -12.82 21.87
N GLU A 83 -3.21 -12.90 20.55
CA GLU A 83 -1.91 -13.07 19.88
C GLU A 83 -1.00 -11.85 20.08
N LEU A 84 -1.58 -10.64 20.01
CA LEU A 84 -0.92 -9.40 20.39
C LEU A 84 -1.50 -8.87 21.70
N LYS A 85 -0.65 -8.23 22.50
CA LYS A 85 -1.00 -7.63 23.79
C LYS A 85 -0.28 -6.29 23.97
N ASP A 86 -0.82 -5.43 24.82
CA ASP A 86 -0.18 -4.18 25.24
C ASP A 86 0.15 -3.24 24.08
N ILE A 87 -0.64 -3.30 22.99
CA ILE A 87 -0.55 -2.37 21.87
C ILE A 87 -1.27 -1.08 22.22
N ILE A 88 -0.66 0.04 21.85
CA ILE A 88 -1.29 1.36 21.82
C ILE A 88 -1.14 1.91 20.40
N ALA A 89 -2.20 2.48 19.84
CA ALA A 89 -2.18 2.95 18.45
C ALA A 89 -2.49 4.44 18.30
N ILE A 90 -1.96 5.05 17.24
CA ILE A 90 -2.19 6.46 16.89
C ILE A 90 -2.78 6.52 15.49
N PRO A 91 -4.06 6.90 15.36
CA PRO A 91 -4.74 6.98 14.06
C PRO A 91 -4.37 8.29 13.33
N THR A 92 -4.30 8.22 11.99
CA THR A 92 -3.98 9.37 11.14
C THR A 92 -5.20 10.13 10.62
N SER A 93 -6.42 9.70 10.98
CA SER A 93 -7.68 10.38 10.63
C SER A 93 -8.79 10.04 11.61
N GLU A 94 -9.86 10.86 11.61
CA GLU A 94 -11.07 10.55 12.40
C GLU A 94 -11.69 9.23 11.96
N ARG A 95 -11.74 8.95 10.67
CA ARG A 95 -12.27 7.68 10.14
C ARG A 95 -11.46 6.47 10.64
N THR A 96 -10.14 6.56 10.69
CA THR A 96 -9.29 5.49 11.21
C THR A 96 -9.45 5.36 12.73
N ARG A 97 -9.61 6.48 13.45
CA ARG A 97 -9.93 6.48 14.88
C ARG A 97 -11.22 5.70 15.16
N GLU A 98 -12.31 6.02 14.45
CA GLU A 98 -13.60 5.34 14.61
C GLU A 98 -13.51 3.84 14.30
N GLN A 99 -12.80 3.46 13.24
CA GLN A 99 -12.55 2.05 12.93
C GLN A 99 -11.81 1.34 14.06
N ALA A 100 -10.72 1.92 14.55
CA ALA A 100 -9.90 1.34 15.62
C ALA A 100 -10.70 1.20 16.94
N GLU A 101 -11.48 2.22 17.31
CA GLU A 101 -12.38 2.17 18.47
C GLU A 101 -13.41 1.06 18.35
N SER A 102 -14.01 0.87 17.17
CA SER A 102 -15.00 -0.19 16.93
C SER A 102 -14.41 -1.60 17.08
N LEU A 103 -13.10 -1.73 16.88
CA LEU A 103 -12.34 -2.98 17.04
C LEU A 103 -11.73 -3.15 18.44
N GLY A 104 -11.93 -2.17 19.34
CA GLY A 104 -11.40 -2.20 20.71
C GLY A 104 -9.89 -2.02 20.76
N ILE A 105 -9.26 -1.39 19.78
CA ILE A 105 -7.83 -1.09 19.77
C ILE A 105 -7.58 0.10 20.71
N PRO A 106 -6.67 -0.02 21.72
CA PRO A 106 -6.33 1.10 22.59
C PRO A 106 -5.66 2.24 21.79
N LEU A 107 -6.16 3.46 21.94
CA LEU A 107 -5.68 4.63 21.23
C LEU A 107 -5.01 5.65 22.17
N CYS A 108 -4.05 6.39 21.61
CA CYS A 108 -3.49 7.59 22.21
C CYS A 108 -3.17 8.64 21.10
N THR A 109 -2.52 9.71 21.50
CA THR A 109 -2.10 10.80 20.62
C THR A 109 -0.57 10.97 20.63
N LEU A 110 -0.03 11.73 19.66
CA LEU A 110 1.39 12.12 19.65
C LEU A 110 1.79 12.95 20.86
N ASN A 111 0.84 13.58 21.55
CA ASN A 111 1.12 14.29 22.82
C ASN A 111 1.48 13.35 23.96
N GLU A 112 0.98 12.11 23.92
CA GLU A 112 1.20 11.09 24.95
C GLU A 112 2.35 10.15 24.57
N LYS A 113 2.52 9.86 23.27
CA LYS A 113 3.58 9.02 22.71
C LYS A 113 4.20 9.71 21.50
N SER A 114 5.38 10.29 21.69
CA SER A 114 6.09 11.05 20.66
C SER A 114 6.97 10.20 19.74
N VAL A 115 7.11 8.90 20.00
CA VAL A 115 7.87 7.96 19.16
C VAL A 115 7.04 6.70 18.97
N LEU A 116 6.92 6.26 17.72
CA LEU A 116 6.24 5.02 17.34
C LEU A 116 7.27 3.96 16.94
N ASP A 117 6.94 2.70 17.18
CA ASP A 117 7.78 1.58 16.74
C ASP A 117 7.58 1.29 15.26
N VAL A 118 6.34 1.35 14.79
CA VAL A 118 5.98 1.18 13.38
C VAL A 118 4.76 2.03 13.03
N ALA A 119 4.74 2.60 11.82
CA ALA A 119 3.53 3.12 11.18
C ALA A 119 3.25 2.29 9.91
N ILE A 120 1.98 2.00 9.67
CA ILE A 120 1.53 1.23 8.48
C ILE A 120 0.49 2.05 7.75
N ASP A 121 0.76 2.40 6.49
CA ASP A 121 -0.20 3.18 5.68
C ASP A 121 -0.09 2.85 4.19
N GLY A 122 -1.10 3.28 3.43
CA GLY A 122 -1.13 3.23 1.97
C GLY A 122 -0.38 4.38 1.30
N ALA A 123 -0.28 4.29 -0.02
CA ALA A 123 0.16 5.39 -0.88
C ALA A 123 -0.70 5.45 -2.16
N ASP A 124 -0.78 6.64 -2.75
CA ASP A 124 -1.48 6.88 -4.02
C ASP A 124 -0.57 6.64 -5.21
N GLU A 125 0.73 6.96 -5.08
CA GLU A 125 1.82 6.60 -6.01
C GLU A 125 3.07 6.21 -5.23
N VAL A 126 3.87 5.30 -5.80
CA VAL A 126 5.20 4.90 -5.31
C VAL A 126 6.17 4.90 -6.48
N ASP A 127 7.24 5.66 -6.39
CA ASP A 127 8.31 5.72 -7.40
C ASP A 127 9.47 4.74 -7.11
N PRO A 128 10.45 4.56 -8.03
CA PRO A 128 11.58 3.66 -7.83
C PRO A 128 12.48 4.00 -6.64
N ASN A 129 12.47 5.24 -6.19
CA ASN A 129 13.28 5.69 -5.05
C ASN A 129 12.52 5.55 -3.72
N LEU A 130 11.33 4.91 -3.74
CA LEU A 130 10.41 4.79 -2.61
C LEU A 130 9.87 6.13 -2.11
N ALA A 131 9.93 7.18 -2.94
CA ALA A 131 9.18 8.39 -2.70
C ALA A 131 7.69 8.18 -3.05
N LEU A 132 6.81 8.85 -2.32
CA LEU A 132 5.37 8.59 -2.38
C LEU A 132 4.59 9.87 -2.69
N VAL A 133 3.43 9.69 -3.37
CA VAL A 133 2.30 10.60 -3.26
C VAL A 133 1.30 9.99 -2.31
N LYS A 134 0.84 10.78 -1.32
CA LYS A 134 -0.20 10.42 -0.34
C LYS A 134 -1.19 11.57 -0.18
N GLY A 135 -2.30 11.29 0.50
CA GLY A 135 -3.30 12.31 0.81
C GLY A 135 -4.53 12.31 -0.10
N GLY A 136 -4.69 11.30 -0.94
CA GLY A 136 -5.92 11.10 -1.70
C GLY A 136 -7.16 11.05 -0.82
N GLY A 137 -7.04 10.47 0.38
CA GLY A 137 -8.08 10.45 1.41
C GLY A 137 -8.23 11.72 2.25
N GLY A 138 -7.46 12.79 1.99
CA GLY A 138 -7.53 14.06 2.71
C GLY A 138 -6.84 14.10 4.07
N ALA A 139 -6.04 13.08 4.43
CA ALA A 139 -5.44 12.96 5.77
C ALA A 139 -3.93 13.26 5.80
N LEU A 140 -3.35 13.76 4.71
CA LEU A 140 -1.89 13.88 4.48
C LEU A 140 -1.11 14.52 5.64
N LEU A 141 -1.67 15.53 6.30
CA LEU A 141 -0.99 16.20 7.40
C LEU A 141 -0.82 15.29 8.60
N ARG A 142 -1.92 14.64 9.06
CA ARG A 142 -1.87 13.73 10.20
C ARG A 142 -1.07 12.47 9.84
N GLU A 143 -1.20 11.96 8.61
CA GLU A 143 -0.38 10.85 8.10
C GLU A 143 1.11 11.19 8.25
N LYS A 144 1.56 12.34 7.70
CA LYS A 144 2.96 12.74 7.78
C LYS A 144 3.43 12.95 9.23
N MET A 145 2.62 13.59 10.07
CA MET A 145 2.95 13.80 11.48
C MET A 145 3.19 12.49 12.24
N VAL A 146 2.40 11.46 11.97
CA VAL A 146 2.52 10.15 12.62
C VAL A 146 3.68 9.34 12.03
N GLU A 147 3.79 9.31 10.71
CA GLU A 147 4.76 8.48 10.00
C GLU A 147 6.20 8.95 10.19
N VAL A 148 6.45 10.26 10.26
CA VAL A 148 7.79 10.83 10.52
C VAL A 148 8.30 10.49 11.94
N MET A 149 7.41 10.21 12.87
CA MET A 149 7.75 9.82 14.24
C MET A 149 7.94 8.32 14.43
N ALA A 150 7.69 7.51 13.39
CA ALA A 150 7.83 6.08 13.43
C ALA A 150 9.29 5.65 13.14
N LYS A 151 9.80 4.69 13.93
CA LYS A 151 11.11 4.06 13.65
C LYS A 151 11.11 3.30 12.33
N LYS A 152 9.95 2.79 11.93
CA LYS A 152 9.73 2.09 10.66
C LYS A 152 8.41 2.57 10.06
N PHE A 153 8.46 3.11 8.86
CA PHE A 153 7.26 3.39 8.09
C PHE A 153 7.10 2.32 6.99
N VAL A 154 6.10 1.46 7.14
CA VAL A 154 5.77 0.37 6.23
C VAL A 154 4.62 0.80 5.33
N VAL A 155 4.90 0.86 4.04
CA VAL A 155 3.94 1.25 3.00
C VAL A 155 3.27 0.01 2.42
N ILE A 156 1.95 0.03 2.28
CA ILE A 156 1.15 -1.08 1.75
C ILE A 156 0.37 -0.65 0.52
N VAL A 157 0.62 -1.29 -0.61
CA VAL A 157 0.00 -0.93 -1.90
C VAL A 157 -0.31 -2.18 -2.74
N ASP A 158 -1.20 -2.01 -3.71
CA ASP A 158 -1.28 -2.90 -4.86
C ASP A 158 -0.38 -2.38 -6.00
N ASP A 159 -0.11 -3.23 -6.99
CA ASP A 159 0.81 -2.93 -8.09
C ASP A 159 0.34 -1.79 -9.01
N SER A 160 -0.94 -1.40 -8.95
CA SER A 160 -1.45 -0.24 -9.70
C SER A 160 -0.93 1.11 -9.18
N LYS A 161 -0.35 1.13 -7.98
CA LYS A 161 0.22 2.33 -7.33
C LYS A 161 1.68 2.59 -7.71
N LEU A 162 2.32 1.64 -8.39
CA LEU A 162 3.69 1.78 -8.83
C LEU A 162 3.77 2.67 -10.07
N CYS A 163 4.65 3.67 -10.04
CA CYS A 163 4.85 4.60 -11.15
C CYS A 163 6.35 4.75 -11.49
N LYS A 164 6.65 5.28 -12.67
CA LYS A 164 8.03 5.58 -13.08
C LYS A 164 8.54 6.92 -12.56
N GLY A 165 7.63 7.74 -12.06
CA GLY A 165 7.88 9.05 -11.48
C GLY A 165 6.56 9.65 -11.03
N LEU A 166 6.58 10.37 -9.91
CA LEU A 166 5.42 10.88 -9.20
C LEU A 166 4.67 11.97 -9.98
N GLY A 167 3.36 11.99 -9.87
CA GLY A 167 2.45 13.05 -10.31
C GLY A 167 1.46 12.68 -11.41
N PRO A 168 1.83 11.97 -12.50
CA PRO A 168 0.89 11.70 -13.60
C PRO A 168 -0.21 10.70 -13.27
N GLY A 169 0.05 9.74 -12.40
CA GLY A 169 -0.93 8.70 -12.05
C GLY A 169 -1.94 9.15 -11.00
N PHE A 170 -1.54 10.11 -10.17
CA PHE A 170 -2.39 10.65 -9.12
C PHE A 170 -2.08 12.13 -8.86
N PRO A 171 -3.10 13.01 -8.65
CA PRO A 171 -2.85 14.41 -8.33
C PRO A 171 -2.10 14.54 -6.99
N LEU A 172 -1.14 15.45 -6.92
CA LEU A 172 -0.42 15.75 -5.70
C LEU A 172 -1.27 16.67 -4.81
N PRO A 173 -1.74 16.22 -3.63
CA PRO A 173 -2.51 17.06 -2.73
C PRO A 173 -1.60 18.00 -1.94
N VAL A 174 -2.05 19.23 -1.75
CA VAL A 174 -1.40 20.25 -0.90
C VAL A 174 -2.43 20.78 0.06
N GLU A 175 -2.26 20.58 1.37
CA GLU A 175 -3.15 21.09 2.42
C GLU A 175 -2.81 22.56 2.68
N ILE A 176 -3.81 23.44 2.62
CA ILE A 176 -3.67 24.89 2.73
C ILE A 176 -4.64 25.48 3.76
N THR A 177 -4.29 26.62 4.34
CA THR A 177 -5.19 27.34 5.24
C THR A 177 -6.40 27.90 4.47
N PRO A 178 -7.61 27.95 5.07
CA PRO A 178 -8.80 28.54 4.44
C PRO A 178 -8.68 30.03 4.14
N PHE A 179 -7.90 30.76 4.96
CA PHE A 179 -7.74 32.20 4.79
C PHE A 179 -7.09 32.53 3.45
N CYS A 180 -7.81 33.28 2.60
CA CYS A 180 -7.34 33.66 1.26
C CYS A 180 -6.85 32.50 0.40
N HIS A 181 -7.50 31.33 0.48
CA HIS A 181 -7.12 30.09 -0.18
C HIS A 181 -6.86 30.23 -1.70
N MET A 182 -7.64 31.09 -2.41
CA MET A 182 -7.41 31.35 -3.82
C MET A 182 -6.11 32.13 -4.11
N HIS A 183 -5.60 32.91 -3.14
CA HIS A 183 -4.27 33.51 -3.25
C HIS A 183 -3.19 32.42 -3.11
N THR A 184 -3.32 31.55 -2.09
CA THR A 184 -2.39 30.44 -1.85
C THR A 184 -2.36 29.50 -3.05
N LEU A 185 -3.53 29.13 -3.61
CA LEU A 185 -3.62 28.30 -4.82
C LEU A 185 -2.82 28.91 -5.98
N ARG A 186 -3.02 30.22 -6.28
CA ARG A 186 -2.26 30.90 -7.35
C ARG A 186 -0.77 30.96 -7.07
N THR A 187 -0.37 31.14 -5.80
CA THR A 187 1.04 31.15 -5.39
C THR A 187 1.67 29.78 -5.63
N ILE A 188 0.99 28.70 -5.23
CA ILE A 188 1.44 27.31 -5.49
C ILE A 188 1.57 27.07 -6.99
N ALA A 189 0.56 27.41 -7.79
CA ALA A 189 0.55 27.20 -9.23
C ALA A 189 1.70 27.94 -9.97
N ALA A 190 2.26 28.99 -9.36
CA ALA A 190 3.37 29.75 -9.91
C ALA A 190 4.76 29.22 -9.51
N LEU A 191 4.87 28.20 -8.64
CA LEU A 191 6.14 27.67 -8.19
C LEU A 191 6.86 26.95 -9.35
N PRO A 192 8.16 27.20 -9.55
CA PRO A 192 8.93 26.57 -10.63
C PRO A 192 8.99 25.05 -10.54
N SER A 193 9.03 24.49 -9.34
CA SER A 193 9.13 23.04 -9.12
C SER A 193 7.88 22.26 -9.50
N VAL A 194 6.71 22.93 -9.52
CA VAL A 194 5.43 22.32 -9.93
C VAL A 194 4.93 22.87 -11.27
N ALA A 195 5.79 23.56 -12.02
CA ALA A 195 5.46 24.11 -13.34
C ALA A 195 4.96 23.00 -14.29
N GLY A 196 3.84 23.27 -14.97
CA GLY A 196 3.18 22.31 -15.88
C GLY A 196 2.08 21.50 -15.21
N SER A 197 1.86 21.65 -13.89
CA SER A 197 0.67 21.14 -13.22
C SER A 197 -0.53 22.08 -13.37
N GLU A 198 -1.73 21.51 -13.31
CA GLU A 198 -2.97 22.25 -13.14
C GLU A 198 -3.37 22.20 -11.65
N ALA A 199 -3.47 23.37 -11.01
CA ALA A 199 -3.83 23.49 -9.59
C ALA A 199 -5.34 23.66 -9.46
N VAL A 200 -6.01 22.74 -8.78
CA VAL A 200 -7.47 22.71 -8.61
C VAL A 200 -7.81 22.64 -7.13
N LEU A 201 -8.74 23.47 -6.65
CA LEU A 201 -9.25 23.34 -5.29
C LEU A 201 -10.11 22.10 -5.17
N ARG A 202 -9.87 21.25 -4.17
CA ARG A 202 -10.66 20.03 -3.96
C ARG A 202 -12.07 20.38 -3.51
N MET A 203 -13.05 19.82 -4.21
CA MET A 203 -14.47 20.01 -3.93
C MET A 203 -15.08 18.72 -3.36
N GLY A 204 -16.25 18.82 -2.75
CA GLY A 204 -16.99 17.70 -2.21
C GLY A 204 -16.42 17.15 -0.90
N SER A 205 -16.33 15.84 -0.78
CA SER A 205 -15.73 15.20 0.40
C SER A 205 -14.22 15.13 0.29
N SER A 206 -13.50 15.55 1.33
CA SER A 206 -12.03 15.42 1.40
C SER A 206 -11.57 13.96 1.35
N SER A 207 -12.44 13.02 1.74
CA SER A 207 -12.12 11.59 1.82
C SER A 207 -12.30 10.83 0.52
N THR A 208 -13.07 11.34 -0.45
CA THR A 208 -13.38 10.62 -1.69
C THR A 208 -12.39 10.91 -2.81
N ASN A 209 -11.63 11.99 -2.72
CA ASN A 209 -10.74 12.49 -3.78
C ASN A 209 -11.48 12.62 -5.14
N LYS A 210 -12.77 12.88 -5.10
CA LYS A 210 -13.62 13.13 -6.27
C LYS A 210 -14.30 14.46 -6.08
N PRO A 211 -14.40 15.27 -7.13
CA PRO A 211 -15.19 16.51 -7.10
C PRO A 211 -16.68 16.15 -7.16
N ASP A 212 -17.20 15.60 -6.06
CA ASP A 212 -18.56 15.05 -5.95
C ASP A 212 -19.54 15.99 -5.25
N GLY A 213 -19.23 17.27 -5.16
CA GLY A 213 -20.09 18.27 -4.56
C GLY A 213 -19.70 19.70 -4.96
N ASP A 214 -20.56 20.64 -4.61
CA ASP A 214 -20.40 22.08 -4.91
C ASP A 214 -19.70 22.84 -3.76
N GLU A 215 -19.46 22.20 -2.63
CA GLU A 215 -18.78 22.79 -1.47
C GLU A 215 -17.29 22.45 -1.49
N ILE A 216 -16.48 23.32 -0.89
CA ILE A 216 -15.04 23.09 -0.74
C ILE A 216 -14.82 21.94 0.25
N ALA A 217 -13.99 20.98 -0.13
CA ALA A 217 -13.61 19.87 0.75
C ALA A 217 -12.80 20.37 1.96
N VAL A 218 -13.19 19.94 3.16
CA VAL A 218 -12.54 20.33 4.43
C VAL A 218 -11.88 19.10 5.04
N THR A 219 -10.60 19.24 5.42
CA THR A 219 -9.85 18.17 6.10
C THR A 219 -10.27 18.03 7.56
N ASP A 220 -9.87 16.92 8.22
CA ASP A 220 -10.04 16.72 9.67
C ASP A 220 -9.43 17.84 10.54
N ASN A 221 -8.57 18.68 9.94
CA ASN A 221 -7.90 19.81 10.60
C ASN A 221 -8.58 21.15 10.32
N GLY A 222 -9.69 21.18 9.57
CA GLY A 222 -10.39 22.40 9.15
C GLY A 222 -9.71 23.15 8.00
N ASN A 223 -8.78 22.53 7.29
CA ASN A 223 -8.05 23.09 6.16
C ASN A 223 -8.68 22.69 4.82
N TYR A 224 -8.21 23.34 3.74
CA TYR A 224 -8.56 23.01 2.36
C TYR A 224 -7.43 22.26 1.68
N ILE A 225 -7.70 21.67 0.50
CA ILE A 225 -6.72 20.96 -0.32
C ILE A 225 -6.70 21.54 -1.73
N VAL A 226 -5.50 21.81 -2.23
CA VAL A 226 -5.23 22.04 -3.64
C VAL A 226 -4.64 20.77 -4.23
N ASP A 227 -5.29 20.22 -5.26
CA ASP A 227 -4.80 19.08 -6.02
C ASP A 227 -4.01 19.59 -7.24
N LEU A 228 -2.75 19.16 -7.36
CA LEU A 228 -1.88 19.48 -8.48
C LEU A 228 -1.89 18.31 -9.48
N HIS A 229 -2.47 18.51 -10.65
CA HIS A 229 -2.58 17.52 -11.71
C HIS A 229 -1.41 17.66 -12.69
N PHE A 230 -0.56 16.66 -12.75
CA PHE A 230 0.60 16.63 -13.64
C PHE A 230 0.34 15.77 -14.87
N LYS A 231 0.85 16.21 -16.03
CA LYS A 231 0.89 15.39 -17.26
C LYS A 231 2.20 14.62 -17.39
N GLU A 232 3.26 15.16 -16.84
CA GLU A 232 4.62 14.58 -16.84
C GLU A 232 5.10 14.44 -15.39
N PRO A 233 6.01 13.50 -15.09
CA PRO A 233 6.56 13.34 -13.77
C PRO A 233 7.18 14.62 -13.20
N ILE A 234 7.05 14.80 -11.89
CA ILE A 234 7.73 15.87 -11.14
C ILE A 234 9.24 15.68 -11.33
N LYS A 235 9.92 16.69 -11.88
CA LYS A 235 11.33 16.59 -12.27
C LYS A 235 12.28 16.47 -11.08
N ASP A 236 11.98 17.19 -10.02
CA ASP A 236 12.78 17.21 -8.79
C ASP A 236 11.79 17.20 -7.60
N VAL A 237 11.55 16.01 -7.07
CA VAL A 237 10.59 15.77 -6.00
C VAL A 237 11.03 16.45 -4.70
N ASN A 238 12.34 16.45 -4.40
CA ASN A 238 12.89 17.11 -3.20
C ASN A 238 12.67 18.61 -3.25
N LYS A 239 13.00 19.23 -4.40
CA LYS A 239 12.79 20.67 -4.58
C LYS A 239 11.30 21.04 -4.54
N ALA A 240 10.44 20.24 -5.13
CA ALA A 240 8.99 20.45 -5.06
C ALA A 240 8.48 20.39 -3.61
N ALA A 241 8.93 19.40 -2.85
CA ALA A 241 8.60 19.27 -1.43
C ALA A 241 9.07 20.49 -0.62
N GLU A 242 10.30 20.95 -0.84
CA GLU A 242 10.86 22.11 -0.16
C GLU A 242 10.11 23.40 -0.52
N GLU A 243 9.89 23.69 -1.80
CA GLU A 243 9.19 24.92 -2.25
C GLU A 243 7.74 24.94 -1.74
N LEU A 244 7.02 23.81 -1.82
CA LEU A 244 5.67 23.70 -1.29
C LEU A 244 5.63 23.95 0.21
N LYS A 245 6.51 23.30 0.98
CA LYS A 245 6.54 23.42 2.45
C LYS A 245 6.89 24.84 2.90
N ASN A 246 7.72 25.56 2.17
CA ASN A 246 8.12 26.92 2.47
C ASN A 246 7.15 27.99 1.95
N THR A 247 6.09 27.61 1.25
CA THR A 247 5.08 28.54 0.73
C THR A 247 4.11 28.96 1.84
N VAL A 248 4.05 30.26 2.12
CA VAL A 248 3.13 30.81 3.14
C VAL A 248 1.67 30.51 2.75
N GLY A 249 0.92 29.94 3.69
CA GLY A 249 -0.45 29.47 3.49
C GLY A 249 -0.55 27.99 3.22
N VAL A 250 0.55 27.30 2.87
CA VAL A 250 0.64 25.85 2.84
C VAL A 250 0.86 25.31 4.25
N VAL A 251 0.10 24.30 4.61
CA VAL A 251 0.23 23.58 5.88
C VAL A 251 1.17 22.40 5.70
N ASP A 252 0.87 21.53 4.72
CA ASP A 252 1.74 20.43 4.28
C ASP A 252 1.35 19.96 2.86
N HIS A 253 2.09 19.01 2.32
CA HIS A 253 1.89 18.46 0.97
C HIS A 253 2.02 16.94 0.94
N GLY A 254 1.47 16.31 -0.09
CA GLY A 254 1.41 14.86 -0.25
C GLY A 254 2.69 14.19 -0.78
N LEU A 255 3.83 14.90 -0.90
CA LEU A 255 5.11 14.26 -1.18
C LEU A 255 5.73 13.75 0.12
N PHE A 256 6.00 12.44 0.18
CA PHE A 256 6.65 11.74 1.29
C PHE A 256 7.98 11.17 0.76
N VAL A 257 9.08 11.86 1.07
CA VAL A 257 10.39 11.60 0.50
C VAL A 257 11.33 11.11 1.60
N ASP A 258 12.13 10.08 1.32
CA ASP A 258 13.10 9.50 2.23
C ASP A 258 12.52 9.03 3.58
N MET A 259 11.23 8.67 3.60
CA MET A 259 10.53 8.24 4.82
C MET A 259 10.24 6.72 4.85
N SER A 260 10.12 6.08 3.68
CA SER A 260 9.70 4.68 3.59
C SER A 260 10.79 3.74 4.08
N TYR A 261 10.48 2.93 5.11
CA TYR A 261 11.35 1.83 5.54
C TYR A 261 11.20 0.62 4.61
N GLN A 262 9.96 0.30 4.24
CA GLN A 262 9.62 -0.84 3.40
C GLN A 262 8.30 -0.62 2.67
N VAL A 263 8.20 -1.14 1.44
CA VAL A 263 6.96 -1.17 0.66
C VAL A 263 6.55 -2.61 0.41
N ILE A 264 5.36 -2.99 0.85
CA ILE A 264 4.74 -4.30 0.61
C ILE A 264 3.74 -4.14 -0.53
N ILE A 265 3.96 -4.87 -1.62
CA ILE A 265 3.24 -4.71 -2.88
C ILE A 265 2.51 -6.01 -3.19
N ALA A 266 1.18 -5.97 -3.31
CA ALA A 266 0.42 -7.10 -3.83
C ALA A 266 0.14 -6.92 -5.32
N GLY A 267 0.37 -7.95 -6.09
CA GLY A 267 0.08 -8.02 -7.52
C GLY A 267 -0.39 -9.41 -7.93
N LYS A 268 -0.67 -9.57 -9.21
CA LYS A 268 -1.15 -10.85 -9.79
C LYS A 268 -0.23 -12.05 -9.53
N ASP A 269 1.07 -11.80 -9.33
CA ASP A 269 2.08 -12.83 -9.09
C ASP A 269 2.35 -13.07 -7.58
N GLY A 270 1.55 -12.44 -6.69
CA GLY A 270 1.69 -12.54 -5.25
C GLY A 270 2.22 -11.24 -4.60
N ILE A 271 2.79 -11.39 -3.41
CA ILE A 271 3.36 -10.26 -2.66
C ILE A 271 4.85 -10.11 -2.99
N ARG A 272 5.25 -8.87 -3.25
CA ARG A 272 6.65 -8.44 -3.35
C ARG A 272 6.94 -7.44 -2.23
N VAL A 273 8.20 -7.35 -1.85
CA VAL A 273 8.66 -6.43 -0.79
C VAL A 273 9.88 -5.69 -1.28
N ALA A 274 9.84 -4.37 -1.20
CA ALA A 274 10.96 -3.48 -1.46
C ALA A 274 11.30 -2.69 -0.20
N GLY A 275 12.57 -2.35 0.02
CA GLY A 275 12.96 -1.65 1.23
C GLY A 275 14.40 -1.14 1.18
N THR A 276 14.78 -0.42 2.24
CA THR A 276 16.13 0.10 2.40
C THR A 276 17.14 -1.05 2.47
N GLY A 277 17.91 -1.25 1.39
CA GLY A 277 18.95 -2.29 1.28
C GLY A 277 18.69 -3.35 0.21
N GLY A 278 17.58 -3.28 -0.54
CA GLY A 278 17.30 -4.11 -1.71
C GLY A 278 17.11 -3.27 -2.97
N GLU A 279 17.50 -3.80 -4.13
CA GLU A 279 17.12 -3.20 -5.41
C GLU A 279 15.58 -3.15 -5.51
N PRO A 280 14.97 -2.03 -5.97
CA PRO A 280 13.54 -1.99 -6.24
C PRO A 280 13.22 -3.02 -7.32
N ALA A 281 12.60 -4.13 -6.95
CA ALA A 281 12.47 -5.31 -7.80
C ALA A 281 11.31 -5.26 -8.82
N TRP A 282 10.72 -4.10 -9.08
CA TRP A 282 9.53 -4.01 -9.94
C TRP A 282 9.72 -3.30 -11.28
N TRP A 283 10.94 -2.99 -11.69
CA TRP A 283 11.26 -2.34 -12.98
C TRP A 283 11.74 -3.32 -14.02
#